data_38e4369aca6d56cc5c3a9e827c64ecc2
#
_entry.id   38e4369aca6d56cc5c3a9e827c64ecc2
#
_cell.length_a   1.000
_cell.length_b   1.000
_cell.length_c   1.000
_cell.angle_alpha   90.00
_cell.angle_beta   90.00
_cell.angle_gamma   90.00
#
_symmetry.space_group_name_H-M   'P 1'
#
loop_
_entity.id
_entity.type
_entity.pdbx_description
1 polymer ?
#
loop_
_entity_poly.entity_id
_entity_poly.type
_entity_poly.pdbx_seq_one_letter_code
_entity_poly.pdbx_strand_id
1 'polypeptide(L)'
;KILNVQKASLAQMLSNKECAAIIQVVGAGSGASFDIEQARYNKIIMMTDADVDGAHIRILLLTLFYRYMRPLIEYGHVYAAVPPLHRIALTGMHKGEYIYTYSDDELAGKLAELDKKHIGYNEDIQRYKGLGEMDADQLADTTMDPRTRMLRRIRMEDAEQASHIFSLLMGDDVPPRKAFIVENADDFDRSKIDT
;
A
#
# COMPACT_ATOMS: atom_id res chain seq x y z
N LYS A 1 -12.74 1.97 7.75
CA LYS A 1 -11.65 0.98 7.83
C LYS A 1 -12.23 -0.43 7.86
N ILE A 2 -11.48 -1.44 7.40
CA ILE A 2 -11.89 -2.85 7.44
C ILE A 2 -11.74 -3.43 8.86
N LEU A 3 -12.44 -4.55 9.13
CA LEU A 3 -12.37 -5.26 10.41
C LEU A 3 -10.94 -5.69 10.77
N ASN A 4 -10.54 -5.46 12.01
CA ASN A 4 -9.32 -6.04 12.55
C ASN A 4 -9.54 -7.53 12.90
N VAL A 5 -9.19 -8.42 12.00
CA VAL A 5 -9.38 -9.87 12.18
C VAL A 5 -8.45 -10.49 13.22
N GLN A 6 -7.45 -9.75 13.73
CA GLN A 6 -6.63 -10.20 14.86
C GLN A 6 -7.46 -10.27 16.16
N LYS A 7 -8.47 -9.41 16.29
CA LYS A 7 -9.37 -9.32 17.46
C LYS A 7 -10.73 -9.96 17.24
N ALA A 8 -11.04 -10.39 16.01
CA ALA A 8 -12.34 -10.92 15.66
C ALA A 8 -12.36 -12.44 15.69
N SER A 9 -13.50 -13.03 16.07
CA SER A 9 -13.76 -14.44 15.87
C SER A 9 -13.97 -14.76 14.38
N LEU A 10 -13.83 -16.03 14.00
CA LEU A 10 -14.12 -16.49 12.64
C LEU A 10 -15.55 -16.11 12.20
N ALA A 11 -16.52 -16.25 13.08
CA ALA A 11 -17.91 -15.89 12.78
C ALA A 11 -18.07 -14.38 12.51
N GLN A 12 -17.41 -13.53 13.31
CA GLN A 12 -17.41 -12.09 13.09
C GLN A 12 -16.73 -11.72 11.76
N MET A 13 -15.60 -12.37 11.44
CA MET A 13 -14.88 -12.13 10.18
C MET A 13 -15.76 -12.52 8.97
N LEU A 14 -16.40 -13.68 9.00
CA LEU A 14 -17.28 -14.15 7.91
C LEU A 14 -18.58 -13.35 7.78
N SER A 15 -19.06 -12.74 8.86
CA SER A 15 -20.25 -11.87 8.84
C SER A 15 -19.91 -10.41 8.44
N ASN A 16 -18.64 -10.03 8.44
CA ASN A 16 -18.22 -8.71 7.98
C ASN A 16 -18.29 -8.64 6.45
N LYS A 17 -19.02 -7.65 5.93
CA LYS A 17 -19.32 -7.54 4.49
C LYS A 17 -18.07 -7.40 3.64
N GLU A 18 -17.09 -6.61 4.07
CA GLU A 18 -15.85 -6.35 3.34
C GLU A 18 -14.96 -7.61 3.31
N CYS A 19 -14.78 -8.27 4.45
CA CYS A 19 -14.02 -9.51 4.53
C CYS A 19 -14.68 -10.63 3.69
N ALA A 20 -15.99 -10.81 3.83
CA ALA A 20 -16.75 -11.79 3.06
C ALA A 20 -16.67 -11.52 1.55
N ALA A 21 -16.78 -10.26 1.12
CA ALA A 21 -16.65 -9.87 -0.28
C ALA A 21 -15.25 -10.19 -0.84
N ILE A 22 -14.18 -9.89 -0.09
CA ILE A 22 -12.80 -10.21 -0.50
C ILE A 22 -12.64 -11.73 -0.66
N ILE A 23 -13.08 -12.53 0.31
CA ILE A 23 -13.00 -14.00 0.26
C ILE A 23 -13.77 -14.54 -0.96
N GLN A 24 -14.98 -14.04 -1.19
CA GLN A 24 -15.81 -14.44 -2.31
C GLN A 24 -15.21 -14.09 -3.66
N VAL A 25 -14.65 -12.88 -3.79
CA VAL A 25 -14.03 -12.41 -5.04
C VAL A 25 -12.75 -13.20 -5.34
N VAL A 26 -11.90 -13.45 -4.35
CA VAL A 26 -10.71 -14.31 -4.50
C VAL A 26 -11.09 -15.72 -4.91
N GLY A 27 -12.17 -16.26 -4.37
CA GLY A 27 -12.78 -17.52 -4.80
C GLY A 27 -12.06 -18.77 -4.32
N ALA A 28 -11.06 -18.66 -3.47
CA ALA A 28 -10.20 -19.75 -2.99
C ALA A 28 -10.57 -20.27 -1.60
N GLY A 29 -11.68 -19.78 -1.01
CA GLY A 29 -12.05 -20.10 0.37
C GLY A 29 -11.25 -19.31 1.41
N SER A 30 -11.24 -19.79 2.66
CA SER A 30 -10.52 -19.16 3.76
C SER A 30 -10.16 -20.14 4.87
N GLY A 31 -9.08 -19.88 5.62
CA GLY A 31 -8.63 -20.72 6.72
C GLY A 31 -8.30 -22.14 6.27
N ALA A 32 -8.87 -23.14 6.96
CA ALA A 32 -8.63 -24.55 6.65
C ALA A 32 -9.20 -25.02 5.30
N SER A 33 -10.18 -24.29 4.74
CA SER A 33 -10.78 -24.59 3.43
C SER A 33 -10.13 -23.81 2.28
N PHE A 34 -9.05 -23.08 2.53
CA PHE A 34 -8.37 -22.32 1.49
C PHE A 34 -7.61 -23.23 0.53
N ASP A 35 -7.89 -23.08 -0.77
CA ASP A 35 -7.23 -23.81 -1.85
C ASP A 35 -6.72 -22.80 -2.89
N ILE A 36 -5.40 -22.70 -3.03
CA ILE A 36 -4.74 -21.76 -3.93
C ILE A 36 -5.09 -22.01 -5.40
N GLU A 37 -5.33 -23.27 -5.78
CA GLU A 37 -5.68 -23.65 -7.15
C GLU A 37 -7.07 -23.11 -7.58
N GLN A 38 -7.92 -22.76 -6.60
CA GLN A 38 -9.22 -22.15 -6.84
C GLN A 38 -9.13 -20.61 -6.96
N ALA A 39 -7.94 -20.02 -6.71
CA ALA A 39 -7.80 -18.58 -6.76
C ALA A 39 -8.06 -18.04 -8.17
N ARG A 40 -9.00 -17.10 -8.27
CA ARG A 40 -9.42 -16.52 -9.55
C ARG A 40 -8.45 -15.48 -10.10
N TYR A 41 -7.53 -15.01 -9.28
CA TYR A 41 -6.60 -13.92 -9.63
C TYR A 41 -5.16 -14.26 -9.25
N ASN A 42 -4.25 -14.05 -10.19
CA ASN A 42 -2.80 -14.21 -9.98
C ASN A 42 -2.16 -13.00 -9.29
N LYS A 43 -2.85 -11.85 -9.27
CA LYS A 43 -2.39 -10.64 -8.58
C LYS A 43 -3.55 -9.98 -7.87
N ILE A 44 -3.38 -9.82 -6.57
CA ILE A 44 -4.26 -9.06 -5.69
C ILE A 44 -3.48 -7.84 -5.25
N ILE A 45 -3.92 -6.66 -5.66
CA ILE A 45 -3.18 -5.42 -5.49
C ILE A 45 -3.94 -4.53 -4.52
N MET A 46 -3.35 -4.27 -3.36
CA MET A 46 -3.88 -3.33 -2.39
C MET A 46 -3.54 -1.91 -2.85
N MET A 47 -4.58 -1.09 -3.02
CA MET A 47 -4.44 0.33 -3.36
C MET A 47 -4.98 1.16 -2.18
N THR A 48 -4.10 1.87 -1.52
CA THR A 48 -4.43 2.74 -0.38
C THR A 48 -3.69 4.06 -0.53
N ASP A 49 -4.22 5.10 0.08
CA ASP A 49 -3.55 6.39 0.16
C ASP A 49 -2.16 6.26 0.84
N ALA A 50 -1.28 7.22 0.57
CA ALA A 50 0.06 7.24 1.13
C ALA A 50 0.11 7.72 2.59
N ASP A 51 -1.04 8.11 3.16
CA ASP A 51 -1.20 8.61 4.51
C ASP A 51 -1.21 7.50 5.58
N VAL A 52 -1.31 7.89 6.85
CA VAL A 52 -1.35 6.96 7.99
C VAL A 52 -2.60 6.08 7.99
N ASP A 53 -3.73 6.58 7.50
CA ASP A 53 -4.98 5.81 7.41
C ASP A 53 -4.90 4.75 6.33
N GLY A 54 -4.33 5.08 5.17
CA GLY A 54 -4.05 4.13 4.10
C GLY A 54 -3.06 3.04 4.53
N ALA A 55 -2.02 3.40 5.26
CA ALA A 55 -1.07 2.45 5.85
C ALA A 55 -1.78 1.50 6.83
N HIS A 56 -2.67 2.01 7.69
CA HIS A 56 -3.46 1.20 8.62
C HIS A 56 -4.42 0.25 7.88
N ILE A 57 -5.12 0.71 6.84
CA ILE A 57 -5.99 -0.16 6.02
C ILE A 57 -5.18 -1.27 5.37
N ARG A 58 -4.00 -0.98 4.84
CA ARG A 58 -3.09 -1.97 4.26
C ARG A 58 -2.69 -3.04 5.26
N ILE A 59 -2.36 -2.63 6.49
CA ILE A 59 -2.03 -3.55 7.59
C ILE A 59 -3.22 -4.46 7.94
N LEU A 60 -4.44 -3.92 8.01
CA LEU A 60 -5.64 -4.70 8.28
C LEU A 60 -5.91 -5.73 7.17
N LEU A 61 -5.74 -5.37 5.89
CA LEU A 61 -5.84 -6.28 4.76
C LEU A 61 -4.76 -7.37 4.79
N LEU A 62 -3.51 -7.00 5.09
CA LEU A 62 -2.43 -7.98 5.25
C LEU A 62 -2.71 -8.96 6.39
N THR A 63 -3.29 -8.49 7.49
CA THR A 63 -3.72 -9.36 8.59
C THR A 63 -4.76 -10.37 8.14
N LEU A 64 -5.75 -9.95 7.33
CA LEU A 64 -6.75 -10.84 6.75
C LEU A 64 -6.10 -11.89 5.85
N PHE A 65 -5.24 -11.49 4.91
CA PHE A 65 -4.55 -12.42 4.02
C PHE A 65 -3.65 -13.38 4.79
N TYR A 66 -2.87 -12.88 5.73
CA TYR A 66 -1.98 -13.72 6.53
C TYR A 66 -2.72 -14.75 7.38
N ARG A 67 -3.83 -14.35 8.03
CA ARG A 67 -4.56 -15.23 8.94
C ARG A 67 -5.46 -16.24 8.24
N TYR A 68 -6.07 -15.87 7.12
CA TYR A 68 -7.13 -16.65 6.49
C TYR A 68 -6.86 -17.08 5.05
N MET A 69 -5.86 -16.51 4.40
CA MET A 69 -5.52 -16.76 2.99
C MET A 69 -3.99 -16.75 2.79
N ARG A 70 -3.27 -17.30 3.75
CA ARG A 70 -1.80 -17.27 3.80
C ARG A 70 -1.12 -17.75 2.51
N PRO A 71 -1.57 -18.81 1.82
CA PRO A 71 -0.95 -19.24 0.56
C PRO A 71 -0.92 -18.15 -0.51
N LEU A 72 -1.84 -17.17 -0.50
CA LEU A 72 -1.76 -16.03 -1.43
C LEU A 72 -0.45 -15.23 -1.28
N ILE A 73 0.05 -15.09 -0.05
CA ILE A 73 1.32 -14.41 0.21
C ILE A 73 2.48 -15.33 -0.16
N GLU A 74 2.43 -16.59 0.26
CA GLU A 74 3.48 -17.60 0.01
C GLU A 74 3.75 -17.79 -1.48
N TYR A 75 2.71 -17.91 -2.29
CA TYR A 75 2.80 -18.05 -3.74
C TYR A 75 2.98 -16.70 -4.46
N GLY A 76 2.96 -15.56 -3.72
CA GLY A 76 3.28 -14.24 -4.22
C GLY A 76 2.19 -13.59 -5.06
N HIS A 77 0.94 -13.82 -4.72
CA HIS A 77 -0.21 -13.20 -5.36
C HIS A 77 -0.56 -11.83 -4.77
N VAL A 78 -0.01 -11.46 -3.60
CA VAL A 78 -0.36 -10.21 -2.91
C VAL A 78 0.67 -9.12 -3.18
N TYR A 79 0.19 -7.95 -3.57
CA TYR A 79 0.98 -6.77 -3.90
C TYR A 79 0.38 -5.52 -3.24
N ALA A 80 1.24 -4.53 -2.99
CA ALA A 80 0.84 -3.16 -2.71
C ALA A 80 1.16 -2.28 -3.92
N ALA A 81 0.21 -1.46 -4.36
CA ALA A 81 0.48 -0.41 -5.32
C ALA A 81 1.37 0.66 -4.68
N VAL A 82 2.29 1.19 -5.48
CA VAL A 82 3.16 2.31 -5.08
C VAL A 82 2.77 3.51 -5.94
N PRO A 83 1.86 4.38 -5.46
CA PRO A 83 1.54 5.61 -6.17
C PRO A 83 2.71 6.59 -6.12
N PRO A 84 2.85 7.49 -7.11
CA PRO A 84 3.86 8.53 -7.07
C PRO A 84 3.57 9.54 -5.96
N LEU A 85 4.63 10.17 -5.45
CA LEU A 85 4.52 11.29 -4.52
C LEU A 85 4.46 12.65 -5.24
N HIS A 86 5.13 12.76 -6.38
CA HIS A 86 5.21 14.03 -7.11
C HIS A 86 4.94 13.85 -8.61
N ARG A 87 4.47 14.93 -9.23
CA ARG A 87 4.31 15.08 -10.68
C ARG A 87 4.97 16.38 -11.13
N ILE A 88 5.94 16.24 -12.03
CA ILE A 88 6.64 17.35 -12.68
C ILE A 88 6.01 17.57 -14.05
N ALA A 89 5.45 18.74 -14.31
CA ALA A 89 4.92 19.08 -15.63
C ALA A 89 6.04 19.71 -16.46
N LEU A 90 6.36 19.15 -17.63
CA LEU A 90 7.37 19.69 -18.52
C LEU A 90 6.81 20.87 -19.33
N THR A 91 7.70 21.77 -19.75
CA THR A 91 7.36 22.98 -20.52
C THR A 91 8.12 23.03 -21.86
N GLY A 92 7.89 24.06 -22.64
CA GLY A 92 8.59 24.25 -23.92
C GLY A 92 8.23 23.16 -24.93
N MET A 93 9.21 22.51 -25.52
CA MET A 93 9.01 21.44 -26.53
C MET A 93 8.37 20.18 -25.96
N HIS A 94 8.47 19.97 -24.65
CA HIS A 94 7.91 18.84 -23.92
C HIS A 94 6.59 19.17 -23.22
N LYS A 95 5.93 20.26 -23.59
CA LYS A 95 4.66 20.67 -23.00
C LYS A 95 3.60 19.59 -23.18
N GLY A 96 3.02 19.15 -22.04
CA GLY A 96 2.03 18.06 -21.98
C GLY A 96 2.63 16.72 -21.56
N GLU A 97 3.94 16.61 -21.44
CA GLU A 97 4.62 15.46 -20.83
C GLU A 97 4.77 15.66 -19.33
N TYR A 98 4.76 14.55 -18.58
CA TYR A 98 4.85 14.54 -17.13
C TYR A 98 5.89 13.53 -16.69
N ILE A 99 6.60 13.85 -15.60
CA ILE A 99 7.51 12.93 -14.91
C ILE A 99 6.95 12.71 -13.51
N TYR A 100 6.82 11.44 -13.12
CA TYR A 100 6.42 11.05 -11.78
C TYR A 100 7.64 10.62 -10.97
N THR A 101 7.67 11.01 -9.69
CA THR A 101 8.71 10.58 -8.74
C THR A 101 8.08 10.01 -7.48
N TYR A 102 8.79 9.08 -6.82
CA TYR A 102 8.27 8.25 -5.74
C TYR A 102 8.96 8.53 -4.39
N SER A 103 9.92 9.45 -4.38
CA SER A 103 10.57 9.95 -3.17
C SER A 103 11.06 11.39 -3.38
N ASP A 104 11.35 12.10 -2.26
CA ASP A 104 11.92 13.44 -2.33
C ASP A 104 13.34 13.41 -2.94
N ASP A 105 14.13 12.37 -2.67
CA ASP A 105 15.47 12.19 -3.27
C ASP A 105 15.39 11.97 -4.79
N GLU A 106 14.42 11.17 -5.25
CA GLU A 106 14.18 10.98 -6.68
C GLU A 106 13.75 12.28 -7.35
N LEU A 107 12.89 13.06 -6.70
CA LEU A 107 12.49 14.39 -7.18
C LEU A 107 13.71 15.28 -7.37
N ALA A 108 14.55 15.43 -6.34
CA ALA A 108 15.76 16.27 -6.40
C ALA A 108 16.70 15.81 -7.53
N GLY A 109 16.90 14.50 -7.67
CA GLY A 109 17.70 13.93 -8.75
C GLY A 109 17.15 14.23 -10.15
N LYS A 110 15.81 14.13 -10.32
CA LYS A 110 15.15 14.42 -11.59
C LYS A 110 15.20 15.89 -11.96
N LEU A 111 15.01 16.80 -11.00
CA LEU A 111 15.14 18.24 -11.24
C LEU A 111 16.56 18.60 -11.69
N ALA A 112 17.58 18.09 -11.01
CA ALA A 112 18.98 18.30 -11.41
C ALA A 112 19.30 17.73 -12.81
N GLU A 113 18.67 16.60 -13.18
CA GLU A 113 18.80 16.03 -14.54
C GLU A 113 18.17 16.93 -15.60
N LEU A 114 16.97 17.48 -15.35
CA LEU A 114 16.25 18.37 -16.24
C LEU A 114 17.04 19.68 -16.45
N ASP A 115 17.56 20.27 -15.38
CA ASP A 115 18.39 21.48 -15.42
C ASP A 115 19.65 21.26 -16.26
N LYS A 116 20.34 20.15 -16.04
CA LYS A 116 21.53 19.77 -16.83
C LYS A 116 21.24 19.60 -18.32
N LYS A 117 20.05 19.11 -18.65
CA LYS A 117 19.60 18.90 -20.05
C LYS A 117 18.94 20.14 -20.65
N HIS A 118 18.80 21.22 -19.90
CA HIS A 118 18.08 22.45 -20.27
C HIS A 118 16.63 22.16 -20.70
N ILE A 119 15.97 21.21 -20.05
CA ILE A 119 14.57 20.87 -20.25
C ILE A 119 13.74 21.67 -19.23
N GLY A 120 12.86 22.53 -19.73
CA GLY A 120 12.01 23.37 -18.88
C GLY A 120 10.90 22.57 -18.21
N TYR A 121 10.61 22.90 -16.98
CA TYR A 121 9.49 22.34 -16.20
C TYR A 121 8.78 23.44 -15.40
N ASN A 122 7.57 23.14 -14.90
CA ASN A 122 6.85 24.04 -14.02
C ASN A 122 7.43 23.94 -12.61
N GLU A 123 7.80 25.06 -12.00
CA GLU A 123 8.32 25.11 -10.63
C GLU A 123 7.28 24.73 -9.58
N ASP A 124 5.98 24.90 -9.89
CA ASP A 124 4.87 24.42 -9.07
C ASP A 124 4.69 22.90 -9.26
N ILE A 125 5.47 22.14 -8.49
CA ILE A 125 5.46 20.68 -8.55
C ILE A 125 4.30 20.14 -7.73
N GLN A 126 3.41 19.40 -8.39
CA GLN A 126 2.28 18.77 -7.71
C GLN A 126 2.77 17.66 -6.78
N ARG A 127 2.41 17.74 -5.49
CA ARG A 127 2.61 16.68 -4.51
C ARG A 127 1.27 15.98 -4.23
N TYR A 128 1.25 14.65 -4.33
CA TYR A 128 0.07 13.85 -4.02
C TYR A 128 0.10 13.38 -2.56
N LYS A 129 -0.96 13.65 -1.82
CA LYS A 129 -1.17 13.14 -0.46
C LYS A 129 -2.00 11.84 -0.46
N GLY A 130 -2.86 11.65 -1.46
CA GLY A 130 -3.69 10.47 -1.61
C GLY A 130 -4.13 10.22 -3.05
N LEU A 131 -4.67 9.03 -3.31
CA LEU A 131 -5.15 8.62 -4.64
C LEU A 131 -6.33 9.48 -5.13
N GLY A 132 -7.11 10.05 -4.21
CA GLY A 132 -8.23 10.92 -4.52
C GLY A 132 -7.85 12.28 -5.11
N GLU A 133 -6.57 12.66 -5.07
CA GLU A 133 -6.06 13.87 -5.71
C GLU A 133 -5.64 13.65 -7.17
N MET A 134 -5.64 12.38 -7.62
CA MET A 134 -5.35 12.02 -9.00
C MET A 134 -6.63 11.99 -9.82
N ASP A 135 -6.59 12.55 -11.01
CA ASP A 135 -7.64 12.30 -11.99
C ASP A 135 -7.55 10.87 -12.55
N ALA A 136 -8.57 10.44 -13.30
CA ALA A 136 -8.68 9.07 -13.78
C ALA A 136 -7.49 8.66 -14.69
N ASP A 137 -7.00 9.57 -15.52
CA ASP A 137 -5.88 9.29 -16.44
C ASP A 137 -4.57 9.15 -15.66
N GLN A 138 -4.32 10.03 -14.67
CA GLN A 138 -3.17 9.96 -13.79
C GLN A 138 -3.15 8.66 -12.98
N LEU A 139 -4.32 8.28 -12.43
CA LEU A 139 -4.46 7.04 -11.67
C LEU A 139 -4.23 5.81 -12.57
N ALA A 140 -4.76 5.84 -13.80
CA ALA A 140 -4.56 4.79 -14.77
C ALA A 140 -3.07 4.62 -15.11
N ASP A 141 -2.39 5.70 -15.46
CA ASP A 141 -0.99 5.68 -15.90
C ASP A 141 -0.01 5.26 -14.78
N THR A 142 -0.30 5.62 -13.54
CA THR A 142 0.64 5.44 -12.43
C THR A 142 0.41 4.18 -11.62
N THR A 143 -0.83 3.69 -11.52
CA THR A 143 -1.19 2.59 -10.60
C THR A 143 -1.97 1.45 -11.25
N MET A 144 -2.65 1.67 -12.38
CA MET A 144 -3.50 0.67 -13.01
C MET A 144 -2.86 -0.01 -14.22
N ASP A 145 -2.18 0.75 -15.09
CA ASP A 145 -1.56 0.20 -16.30
C ASP A 145 -0.41 -0.76 -15.95
N PRO A 146 -0.47 -2.04 -16.37
CA PRO A 146 0.60 -3.00 -16.10
C PRO A 146 1.98 -2.61 -16.64
N ARG A 147 2.05 -1.72 -17.63
CA ARG A 147 3.29 -1.28 -18.29
C ARG A 147 4.04 -0.23 -17.50
N THR A 148 3.32 0.57 -16.71
CA THR A 148 3.85 1.78 -16.04
C THR A 148 3.75 1.74 -14.53
N ARG A 149 2.77 0.99 -13.99
CA ARG A 149 2.56 0.90 -12.55
C ARG A 149 3.73 0.30 -11.80
N MET A 150 3.99 0.81 -10.62
CA MET A 150 4.90 0.19 -9.66
C MET A 150 4.15 -0.64 -8.63
N LEU A 151 4.61 -1.87 -8.39
CA LEU A 151 4.05 -2.78 -7.41
C LEU A 151 5.15 -3.29 -6.47
N ARG A 152 4.86 -3.26 -5.18
CA ARG A 152 5.67 -3.94 -4.17
C ARG A 152 5.04 -5.28 -3.85
N ARG A 153 5.74 -6.37 -4.18
CA ARG A 153 5.29 -7.72 -3.82
C ARG A 153 5.44 -7.92 -2.31
N ILE A 154 4.40 -8.45 -1.68
CA ILE A 154 4.45 -8.87 -0.28
C ILE A 154 5.11 -10.25 -0.23
N ARG A 155 6.12 -10.41 0.63
CA ARG A 155 6.87 -11.65 0.81
C ARG A 155 6.50 -12.30 2.14
N MET A 156 6.77 -13.60 2.26
CA MET A 156 6.49 -14.36 3.46
C MET A 156 7.30 -13.88 4.68
N GLU A 157 8.57 -13.49 4.47
CA GLU A 157 9.41 -12.93 5.52
C GLU A 157 8.78 -11.67 6.12
N ASP A 158 8.30 -10.78 5.27
CA ASP A 158 7.55 -9.59 5.71
C ASP A 158 6.29 -9.99 6.50
N ALA A 159 5.61 -11.06 6.09
CA ALA A 159 4.39 -11.54 6.74
C ALA A 159 4.66 -12.19 8.10
N GLU A 160 5.78 -12.90 8.28
CA GLU A 160 6.17 -13.51 9.55
C GLU A 160 6.58 -12.45 10.58
N GLN A 161 7.41 -11.50 10.19
CA GLN A 161 7.75 -10.35 11.02
C GLN A 161 6.49 -9.53 11.34
N ALA A 162 5.65 -9.30 10.34
CA ALA A 162 4.38 -8.61 10.51
C ALA A 162 3.47 -9.34 11.50
N SER A 163 3.46 -10.70 11.53
CA SER A 163 2.61 -11.44 12.48
C SER A 163 2.94 -11.12 13.93
N HIS A 164 4.24 -11.02 14.26
CA HIS A 164 4.65 -10.58 15.59
C HIS A 164 4.25 -9.12 15.85
N ILE A 165 4.53 -8.23 14.90
CA ILE A 165 4.19 -6.81 15.00
C ILE A 165 2.66 -6.62 15.01
N PHE A 166 1.90 -7.38 14.22
CA PHE A 166 0.44 -7.33 14.25
C PHE A 166 -0.13 -7.79 15.59
N SER A 167 0.40 -8.87 16.18
CA SER A 167 -0.03 -9.32 17.48
C SER A 167 0.29 -8.27 18.55
N LEU A 168 1.43 -7.62 18.44
CA LEU A 168 1.89 -6.57 19.33
C LEU A 168 1.05 -5.28 19.17
N LEU A 169 0.91 -4.79 17.94
CA LEU A 169 0.30 -3.48 17.68
C LEU A 169 -1.23 -3.55 17.54
N MET A 170 -1.76 -4.65 17.02
CA MET A 170 -3.19 -4.81 16.68
C MET A 170 -3.92 -5.75 17.64
N GLY A 171 -3.20 -6.48 18.50
CA GLY A 171 -3.75 -7.36 19.53
C GLY A 171 -4.40 -6.60 20.69
N ASP A 172 -4.86 -7.33 21.73
CA ASP A 172 -5.54 -6.74 22.89
C ASP A 172 -4.57 -6.30 23.99
N ASP A 173 -3.34 -6.77 23.96
CA ASP A 173 -2.33 -6.49 24.98
C ASP A 173 -1.76 -5.07 24.80
N VAL A 174 -2.08 -4.18 25.73
CA VAL A 174 -1.71 -2.76 25.65
C VAL A 174 -0.29 -2.47 26.15
N PRO A 175 0.20 -3.06 27.26
CA PRO A 175 1.52 -2.74 27.80
C PRO A 175 2.69 -2.98 26.81
N PRO A 176 2.81 -4.13 26.13
CA PRO A 176 3.88 -4.33 25.17
C PRO A 176 3.80 -3.41 23.97
N ARG A 177 2.58 -3.07 23.51
CA ARG A 177 2.37 -2.08 22.43
C ARG A 177 2.90 -0.71 22.83
N LYS A 178 2.58 -0.25 24.07
CA LYS A 178 3.05 1.04 24.57
C LYS A 178 4.58 1.06 24.67
N ALA A 179 5.20 -0.01 25.17
CA ALA A 179 6.66 -0.12 25.24
C ALA A 179 7.28 -0.02 23.85
N PHE A 180 6.79 -0.80 22.88
CA PHE A 180 7.27 -0.76 21.50
C PHE A 180 7.19 0.63 20.87
N ILE A 181 6.08 1.34 21.04
CA ILE A 181 5.90 2.70 20.49
C ILE A 181 6.89 3.67 21.12
N VAL A 182 7.12 3.58 22.43
CA VAL A 182 8.08 4.45 23.13
C VAL A 182 9.52 4.17 22.70
N GLU A 183 9.90 2.91 22.59
CA GLU A 183 11.24 2.48 22.17
C GLU A 183 11.59 2.88 20.73
N ASN A 184 10.59 2.95 19.84
CA ASN A 184 10.77 3.30 18.43
C ASN A 184 10.31 4.73 18.08
N ALA A 185 10.05 5.56 19.09
CA ALA A 185 9.54 6.92 18.86
C ALA A 185 10.52 7.84 18.12
N ASP A 186 11.82 7.63 18.30
CA ASP A 186 12.88 8.42 17.67
C ASP A 186 13.08 8.09 16.18
N ASP A 187 12.70 6.87 15.75
CA ASP A 187 12.78 6.44 14.37
C ASP A 187 11.57 6.91 13.53
N PHE A 188 10.62 7.59 14.17
CA PHE A 188 9.39 8.00 13.54
C PHE A 188 9.53 9.33 12.80
N ASP A 189 9.35 9.30 11.48
CA ASP A 189 9.32 10.50 10.64
C ASP A 189 8.05 11.33 10.92
N ARG A 190 8.22 12.42 11.67
CA ARG A 190 7.11 13.31 12.06
C ARG A 190 6.43 13.99 10.87
N SER A 191 7.10 14.08 9.71
CA SER A 191 6.51 14.66 8.49
C SER A 191 5.36 13.82 7.90
N LYS A 192 5.24 12.58 8.35
CA LYS A 192 4.17 11.65 7.95
C LYS A 192 2.93 11.70 8.84
N ILE A 193 2.94 12.52 9.88
CA ILE A 193 1.76 12.80 10.71
C ILE A 193 1.11 14.05 10.16
N ASP A 194 -0.09 13.92 9.60
CA ASP A 194 -0.96 15.07 9.34
C ASP A 194 -1.40 15.66 10.69
N THR A 195 -0.88 16.82 11.02
CA THR A 195 -1.38 17.67 12.13
C THR A 195 -2.44 18.60 11.59
#